data_eb8e24c631a06fdd890eebdf8ac4bf52
#
_entry.id   eb8e24c631a06fdd890eebdf8ac4bf52
#
_cell.length_a   1.000
_cell.length_b   1.000
_cell.length_c   1.000
_cell.angle_alpha   90.00
_cell.angle_beta   90.00
_cell.angle_gamma   90.00
#
_symmetry.space_group_name_H-M   'P 1'
#
loop_
_entity.id
_entity.type
_entity.pdbx_description
1 polymer ?
#
loop_
_entity_poly.entity_id
_entity_poly.type
_entity_poly.pdbx_seq_one_letter_code
_entity_poly.pdbx_strand_id
1 'polypeptide(L)'
;AASDVYKRQIIGLSIDRESRRNKISKRLMARLDEGMVDEVRVLIDKGVSTDQLIRYGLEYKYLTLYLLGQLRYDEMVRLLEIAIHQFAKRQMTWFRGMEERRGIKIHWIDVSMPFEERIQKVKDLWQKQEG
;
A
#
# COMPACT_ATOMS: atom_id res chain seq x y z
N ALA A 1 2.65 -3.12 -30.51
CA ALA A 1 3.29 -2.07 -31.26
C ALA A 1 3.80 -0.94 -30.37
N ALA A 2 4.88 -0.31 -30.77
CA ALA A 2 5.50 0.78 -29.99
C ALA A 2 4.54 1.96 -29.77
N SER A 3 3.62 2.23 -30.70
CA SER A 3 2.64 3.29 -30.59
C SER A 3 1.64 3.08 -29.47
N ASP A 4 1.35 1.85 -29.07
CA ASP A 4 0.40 1.54 -27.99
C ASP A 4 1.00 1.84 -26.61
N VAL A 5 2.33 1.68 -26.47
CA VAL A 5 3.03 1.98 -25.23
C VAL A 5 2.94 3.49 -24.91
N TYR A 6 3.05 4.34 -25.93
CA TYR A 6 2.99 5.80 -25.76
C TYR A 6 1.58 6.32 -25.50
N LYS A 7 0.55 5.56 -25.85
CA LYS A 7 -0.84 5.95 -25.62
C LYS A 7 -1.36 5.58 -24.25
N ARG A 8 -0.67 4.65 -23.56
CA ARG A 8 -1.07 4.25 -22.21
C ARG A 8 -0.65 5.31 -21.22
N GLN A 9 -1.62 5.80 -20.46
CA GLN A 9 -1.40 6.73 -19.37
C GLN A 9 -1.78 6.08 -18.07
N ILE A 10 -0.90 6.21 -17.07
CA ILE A 10 -1.11 5.68 -15.73
C ILE A 10 -1.39 6.87 -14.81
N ILE A 11 -2.44 6.76 -14.01
CA ILE A 11 -2.77 7.75 -13.01
C ILE A 11 -2.25 7.26 -11.68
N GLY A 12 -1.32 8.00 -11.08
CA GLY A 12 -0.78 7.72 -9.77
C GLY A 12 -1.28 8.73 -8.74
N LEU A 13 -1.46 8.27 -7.51
CA LEU A 13 -1.79 9.15 -6.39
C LEU A 13 -0.50 9.56 -5.69
N SER A 14 -0.18 10.84 -5.71
CA SER A 14 0.98 11.36 -5.01
C SER A 14 0.58 11.88 -3.63
N ILE A 15 1.44 11.64 -2.66
CA ILE A 15 1.27 12.08 -1.29
C ILE A 15 2.66 12.41 -0.75
N ASP A 16 2.79 13.50 0.01
CA ASP A 16 4.06 13.80 0.64
C ASP A 16 4.42 12.73 1.68
N ARG A 17 5.71 12.62 1.98
CA ARG A 17 6.23 11.55 2.85
C ARG A 17 5.60 11.58 4.25
N GLU A 18 5.45 12.76 4.84
CA GLU A 18 4.90 12.89 6.18
C GLU A 18 3.43 12.48 6.24
N SER A 19 2.62 12.97 5.30
CA SER A 19 1.20 12.59 5.20
C SER A 19 1.02 11.10 4.96
N ARG A 20 1.88 10.50 4.12
CA ARG A 20 1.87 9.07 3.85
C ARG A 20 2.17 8.27 5.12
N ARG A 21 3.21 8.66 5.86
CA ARG A 21 3.57 7.98 7.12
C ARG A 21 2.46 8.09 8.15
N ASN A 22 1.83 9.25 8.27
CA ASN A 22 0.71 9.45 9.19
C ASN A 22 -0.50 8.60 8.82
N LYS A 23 -0.84 8.50 7.55
CA LYS A 23 -1.95 7.66 7.08
C LYS A 23 -1.69 6.17 7.32
N ILE A 24 -0.47 5.73 7.07
CA ILE A 24 -0.08 4.32 7.32
C ILE A 24 -0.21 4.01 8.80
N SER A 25 0.32 4.85 9.67
CA SER A 25 0.26 4.65 11.11
C SER A 25 -1.18 4.65 11.64
N LYS A 26 -2.00 5.60 11.20
CA LYS A 26 -3.43 5.67 11.57
C LYS A 26 -4.20 4.45 11.11
N ARG A 27 -3.98 4.00 9.88
CA ARG A 27 -4.66 2.82 9.35
C ARG A 27 -4.27 1.56 10.11
N LEU A 28 -2.98 1.39 10.43
CA LEU A 28 -2.51 0.26 11.20
C LEU A 28 -3.16 0.23 12.58
N MET A 29 -3.17 1.34 13.29
CA MET A 29 -3.78 1.42 14.62
C MET A 29 -5.28 1.16 14.56
N ALA A 30 -5.98 1.69 13.56
CA ALA A 30 -7.40 1.43 13.37
C ALA A 30 -7.69 -0.04 13.14
N ARG A 31 -6.90 -0.72 12.31
CA ARG A 31 -7.07 -2.16 12.05
C ARG A 31 -6.80 -3.00 13.28
N LEU A 32 -5.80 -2.64 14.08
CA LEU A 32 -5.52 -3.32 15.34
C LEU A 32 -6.68 -3.15 16.34
N ASP A 33 -7.25 -1.94 16.42
CA ASP A 33 -8.41 -1.66 17.27
C ASP A 33 -9.67 -2.38 16.82
N GLU A 34 -9.82 -2.63 15.53
CA GLU A 34 -10.93 -3.39 14.94
C GLU A 34 -10.83 -4.91 15.17
N GLY A 35 -9.74 -5.38 15.76
CA GLY A 35 -9.59 -6.80 16.10
C GLY A 35 -8.82 -7.64 15.09
N MET A 36 -7.86 -7.03 14.38
CA MET A 36 -7.04 -7.76 13.40
C MET A 36 -6.26 -8.92 14.02
N VAL A 37 -5.80 -8.78 15.26
CA VAL A 37 -5.13 -9.88 15.98
C VAL A 37 -6.06 -11.09 16.14
N ASP A 38 -7.30 -10.84 16.52
CA ASP A 38 -8.30 -11.90 16.69
C ASP A 38 -8.67 -12.57 15.37
N GLU A 39 -8.71 -11.81 14.26
CA GLU A 39 -8.93 -12.38 12.94
C GLU A 39 -7.86 -13.40 12.59
N VAL A 40 -6.60 -13.09 12.83
CA VAL A 40 -5.49 -14.02 12.57
C VAL A 40 -5.55 -15.22 13.51
N ARG A 41 -5.87 -15.01 14.79
CA ARG A 41 -6.03 -16.08 15.77
C ARG A 41 -7.10 -17.09 15.33
N VAL A 42 -8.23 -16.59 14.84
CA VAL A 42 -9.32 -17.44 14.32
C VAL A 42 -8.85 -18.26 13.13
N LEU A 43 -8.08 -17.68 12.22
CA LEU A 43 -7.54 -18.42 11.07
C LEU A 43 -6.62 -19.56 11.52
N ILE A 44 -5.76 -19.31 12.49
CA ILE A 44 -4.88 -20.34 13.06
C ILE A 44 -5.70 -21.45 13.72
N ASP A 45 -6.72 -21.08 14.49
CA ASP A 45 -7.61 -22.04 15.17
C ASP A 45 -8.38 -22.90 14.17
N LYS A 46 -8.70 -22.37 13.00
CA LYS A 46 -9.37 -23.10 11.92
C LYS A 46 -8.43 -24.00 11.11
N GLY A 47 -7.16 -24.03 11.45
CA GLY A 47 -6.18 -24.91 10.82
C GLY A 47 -5.40 -24.32 9.67
N VAL A 48 -5.47 -23.01 9.45
CA VAL A 48 -4.62 -22.34 8.45
C VAL A 48 -3.17 -22.40 8.93
N SER A 49 -2.27 -22.84 8.04
CA SER A 49 -0.85 -22.98 8.35
C SER A 49 -0.23 -21.63 8.70
N THR A 50 0.54 -21.60 9.80
CA THR A 50 1.29 -20.40 10.19
C THR A 50 2.33 -20.02 9.13
N ASP A 51 2.93 -21.00 8.44
CA ASP A 51 3.87 -20.72 7.34
C ASP A 51 3.17 -20.03 6.17
N GLN A 52 1.95 -20.40 5.85
CA GLN A 52 1.15 -19.71 4.82
C GLN A 52 0.83 -18.28 5.23
N LEU A 53 0.44 -18.06 6.48
CA LEU A 53 0.13 -16.73 6.99
C LEU A 53 1.34 -15.80 6.95
N ILE A 54 2.52 -16.30 7.31
CA ILE A 54 3.78 -15.55 7.25
C ILE A 54 4.10 -15.10 5.81
N ARG A 55 3.75 -15.91 4.82
CA ARG A 55 3.98 -15.60 3.39
C ARG A 55 2.89 -14.76 2.76
N TYR A 56 1.73 -14.66 3.37
CA TYR A 56 0.56 -14.04 2.78
C TYR A 56 0.64 -12.52 2.71
N GLY A 57 1.34 -11.88 3.63
CA GLY A 57 1.53 -10.44 3.62
C GLY A 57 2.16 -9.96 4.91
N LEU A 58 2.56 -8.68 4.94
CA LEU A 58 3.27 -8.10 6.08
C LEU A 58 2.45 -8.17 7.37
N GLU A 59 1.18 -7.79 7.31
CA GLU A 59 0.29 -7.79 8.47
C GLU A 59 0.15 -9.20 9.04
N TYR A 60 -0.13 -10.17 8.18
CA TYR A 60 -0.26 -11.56 8.58
C TYR A 60 1.04 -12.13 9.12
N LYS A 61 2.17 -11.77 8.53
CA LYS A 61 3.49 -12.20 8.99
C LYS A 61 3.75 -11.80 10.44
N TYR A 62 3.67 -10.51 10.73
CA TYR A 62 4.03 -9.99 12.05
C TYR A 62 3.01 -10.37 13.12
N LEU A 63 1.73 -10.39 12.79
CA LEU A 63 0.69 -10.83 13.71
C LEU A 63 0.84 -12.32 14.06
N THR A 64 1.18 -13.14 13.07
CA THR A 64 1.44 -14.58 13.31
C THR A 64 2.65 -14.76 14.22
N LEU A 65 3.74 -14.04 13.99
CA LEU A 65 4.92 -14.10 14.84
C LEU A 65 4.60 -13.70 16.29
N TYR A 66 3.76 -12.70 16.47
CA TYR A 66 3.28 -12.30 17.79
C TYR A 66 2.47 -13.43 18.44
N LEU A 67 1.52 -14.03 17.72
CA LEU A 67 0.67 -15.11 18.25
C LEU A 67 1.47 -16.38 18.56
N LEU A 68 2.56 -16.63 17.85
CA LEU A 68 3.49 -17.74 18.14
C LEU A 68 4.42 -17.45 19.33
N GLY A 69 4.34 -16.28 19.92
CA GLY A 69 5.18 -15.90 21.06
C GLY A 69 6.59 -15.48 20.71
N GLN A 70 6.91 -15.29 19.43
CA GLN A 70 8.23 -14.88 18.99
C GLN A 70 8.48 -13.37 19.12
N LEU A 71 7.43 -12.58 19.16
CA LEU A 71 7.48 -11.13 19.34
C LEU A 71 6.51 -10.72 20.44
N ARG A 72 6.88 -9.68 21.20
CA ARG A 72 5.94 -9.02 22.10
C ARG A 72 5.01 -8.11 21.26
N TYR A 73 3.89 -7.70 21.84
CA TYR A 73 2.91 -6.88 21.14
C TYR A 73 3.49 -5.55 20.65
N ASP A 74 4.21 -4.85 21.53
CA ASP A 74 4.84 -3.58 21.18
C ASP A 74 5.92 -3.72 20.10
N GLU A 75 6.70 -4.81 20.15
CA GLU A 75 7.68 -5.13 19.11
C GLU A 75 7.00 -5.43 17.78
N MET A 76 5.92 -6.21 17.81
CA MET A 76 5.14 -6.54 16.62
C MET A 76 4.61 -5.29 15.94
N VAL A 77 3.99 -4.38 16.69
CA VAL A 77 3.44 -3.13 16.15
C VAL A 77 4.54 -2.29 15.53
N ARG A 78 5.67 -2.12 16.23
CA ARG A 78 6.79 -1.32 15.75
C ARG A 78 7.40 -1.90 14.48
N LEU A 79 7.67 -3.20 14.46
CA LEU A 79 8.29 -3.86 13.30
C LEU A 79 7.34 -3.87 12.09
N LEU A 80 6.05 -4.10 12.33
CA LEU A 80 5.06 -4.06 11.26
C LEU A 80 4.95 -2.67 10.67
N GLU A 81 4.90 -1.63 11.48
CA GLU A 81 4.86 -0.25 11.01
C GLU A 81 6.08 0.09 10.15
N ILE A 82 7.28 -0.27 10.61
CA ILE A 82 8.52 -0.07 9.86
C ILE A 82 8.45 -0.80 8.51
N ALA A 83 8.01 -2.05 8.52
CA ALA A 83 7.92 -2.86 7.29
C ALA A 83 6.94 -2.27 6.28
N ILE A 84 5.78 -1.77 6.74
CA ILE A 84 4.80 -1.12 5.86
C ILE A 84 5.38 0.15 5.24
N HIS A 85 6.08 0.98 6.03
CA HIS A 85 6.72 2.19 5.51
C HIS A 85 7.79 1.87 4.46
N GLN A 86 8.61 0.85 4.70
CA GLN A 86 9.62 0.42 3.75
C GLN A 86 9.02 -0.12 2.47
N PHE A 87 7.95 -0.88 2.57
CA PHE A 87 7.22 -1.41 1.41
C PHE A 87 6.65 -0.27 0.55
N ALA A 88 6.00 0.71 1.18
CA ALA A 88 5.45 1.87 0.48
C ALA A 88 6.55 2.68 -0.23
N LYS A 89 7.69 2.86 0.41
CA LYS A 89 8.85 3.56 -0.17
C LYS A 89 9.38 2.81 -1.40
N ARG A 90 9.50 1.48 -1.33
CA ARG A 90 9.96 0.66 -2.45
C ARG A 90 8.99 0.73 -3.63
N GLN A 91 7.69 0.73 -3.39
CA GLN A 91 6.70 0.89 -4.46
C GLN A 91 6.86 2.21 -5.18
N MET A 92 7.04 3.30 -4.45
CA MET A 92 7.24 4.63 -5.06
C MET A 92 8.52 4.67 -5.90
N THR A 93 9.61 4.09 -5.40
CA THR A 93 10.87 4.01 -6.13
C THR A 93 10.71 3.21 -7.41
N TRP A 94 9.98 2.10 -7.37
CA TRP A 94 9.71 1.26 -8.53
C TRP A 94 8.91 2.02 -9.60
N PHE A 95 7.84 2.72 -9.21
CA PHE A 95 7.03 3.51 -10.14
C PHE A 95 7.83 4.63 -10.80
N ARG A 96 8.66 5.34 -10.03
CA ARG A 96 9.55 6.37 -10.57
C ARG A 96 10.55 5.78 -11.55
N GLY A 97 11.08 4.62 -11.26
CA GLY A 97 11.98 3.89 -12.17
C GLY A 97 11.30 3.52 -13.47
N MET A 98 10.02 3.17 -13.45
CA MET A 98 9.25 2.90 -14.67
C MET A 98 9.11 4.14 -15.55
N GLU A 99 8.85 5.32 -14.96
CA GLU A 99 8.79 6.57 -15.71
C GLU A 99 10.10 6.85 -16.44
N GLU A 100 11.22 6.68 -15.75
CA GLU A 100 12.54 6.99 -16.31
C GLU A 100 13.02 5.98 -17.36
N ARG A 101 12.83 4.68 -17.09
CA ARG A 101 13.43 3.62 -17.92
C ARG A 101 12.57 3.18 -19.08
N ARG A 102 11.25 3.21 -18.94
CA ARG A 102 10.31 2.67 -19.93
C ARG A 102 9.51 3.75 -20.66
N GLY A 103 9.73 5.01 -20.32
CA GLY A 103 9.00 6.11 -20.93
C GLY A 103 7.50 6.09 -20.65
N ILE A 104 7.08 5.35 -19.63
CA ILE A 104 5.67 5.32 -19.21
C ILE A 104 5.39 6.62 -18.47
N LYS A 105 4.40 7.38 -18.94
CA LYS A 105 4.00 8.62 -18.30
C LYS A 105 3.00 8.35 -17.20
N ILE A 106 3.36 8.73 -15.96
CA ILE A 106 2.46 8.63 -14.81
C ILE A 106 1.93 10.03 -14.50
N HIS A 107 0.62 10.18 -14.50
CA HIS A 107 -0.05 11.41 -14.10
C HIS A 107 -0.30 11.36 -12.61
N TRP A 108 0.54 12.06 -11.84
CA TRP A 108 0.46 12.09 -10.39
C TRP A 108 -0.63 13.05 -9.93
N ILE A 109 -1.52 12.56 -9.06
CA ILE A 109 -2.58 13.35 -8.45
C ILE A 109 -2.35 13.37 -6.94
N ASP A 110 -2.28 14.57 -6.35
CA ASP A 110 -2.08 14.73 -4.92
C ASP A 110 -3.30 14.23 -4.14
N VAL A 111 -3.10 13.30 -3.20
CA VAL A 111 -4.18 12.75 -2.39
C VAL A 111 -4.71 13.75 -1.36
N SER A 112 -3.98 14.82 -1.05
CA SER A 112 -4.48 15.91 -0.21
C SER A 112 -5.52 16.78 -0.92
N MET A 113 -5.58 16.70 -2.24
CA MET A 113 -6.58 17.40 -3.04
C MET A 113 -7.99 16.89 -2.71
N PRO A 114 -9.01 17.78 -2.63
CA PRO A 114 -10.38 17.35 -2.41
C PRO A 114 -10.84 16.29 -3.42
N PHE A 115 -11.70 15.38 -2.96
CA PHE A 115 -12.16 14.25 -3.77
C PHE A 115 -12.74 14.68 -5.12
N GLU A 116 -13.56 15.74 -5.13
CA GLU A 116 -14.18 16.25 -6.35
C GLU A 116 -13.15 16.75 -7.36
N GLU A 117 -12.10 17.44 -6.89
CA GLU A 117 -11.02 17.90 -7.76
C GLU A 117 -10.20 16.74 -8.30
N ARG A 118 -9.98 15.70 -7.51
CA ARG A 118 -9.29 14.48 -7.98
C ARG A 118 -10.06 13.80 -9.10
N ILE A 119 -11.36 13.68 -8.94
CA ILE A 119 -12.23 13.09 -9.97
C ILE A 119 -12.21 13.94 -11.24
N GLN A 120 -12.24 15.27 -11.11
CA GLN A 120 -12.20 16.16 -12.27
C GLN A 120 -10.90 16.00 -13.04
N LYS A 121 -9.77 15.89 -12.34
CA LYS A 121 -8.49 15.64 -13.01
C LYS A 121 -8.45 14.30 -13.74
N VAL A 122 -9.01 13.25 -13.15
CA VAL A 122 -9.11 11.95 -13.81
C VAL A 122 -9.96 12.04 -15.06
N LYS A 123 -11.09 12.74 -15.01
CA LYS A 123 -11.95 12.96 -16.18
C LYS A 123 -11.24 13.75 -17.29
N ASP A 124 -10.50 14.80 -16.92
CA ASP A 124 -9.77 15.61 -17.88
C ASP A 124 -8.69 14.79 -18.59
N LEU A 125 -7.97 13.94 -17.87
CA LEU A 125 -6.99 13.04 -18.44
C LEU A 125 -7.63 12.00 -19.35
N TRP A 126 -8.78 11.48 -18.97
CA TRP A 126 -9.54 10.53 -19.78
C TRP A 126 -9.99 11.15 -21.10
N GLN A 127 -10.53 12.36 -21.08
CA GLN A 127 -10.96 13.09 -22.27
C GLN A 127 -9.81 13.37 -23.23
N LYS A 128 -8.61 13.69 -22.71
CA LYS A 128 -7.43 13.88 -23.53
C LYS A 128 -6.98 12.60 -24.25
N GLN A 129 -7.25 11.43 -23.68
CA GLN A 129 -6.94 10.16 -24.33
C GLN A 129 -7.89 9.85 -25.48
N GLU A 130 -9.14 10.28 -25.39
CA GLU A 130 -10.15 10.05 -26.43
C GLU A 130 -10.08 11.08 -27.56
N GLY A 131 -9.49 12.23 -27.29
CA GLY A 131 -9.30 13.27 -28.28
C GLY A 131 -8.00 13.11 -29.03
#